data_f3dce8fff5a26ef0dbeecd564b777af8
#
_entry.id   f3dce8fff5a26ef0dbeecd564b777af8
#
_cell.length_a   1.000
_cell.length_b   1.000
_cell.length_c   1.000
_cell.angle_alpha   90.00
_cell.angle_beta   90.00
_cell.angle_gamma   90.00
#
_symmetry.space_group_name_H-M   'P 1'
#
loop_
_entity.id
_entity.type
_entity.pdbx_description
1 polymer ?
#
loop_
_entity_poly.entity_id
_entity_poly.type
_entity_poly.pdbx_seq_one_letter_code
_entity_poly.pdbx_strand_id
1 'polypeptide(L)'
;GQETCGAGGMAYGLRSCVDMIEAIHQIRQYSPEAWILNYSNPAAIVAEALRREFPDDKKILNICDQPENVVRSTSRLLGYDWEDLDPVYFGLNHYGWFTHIYDKNTGEDLLPKVRQIVKEKGFLPQDAEQRDQSWLDTYGFVQTMLEDFPDYLPNTYDGYYLYPEYKASHLNPEYTRADEVIDGREKRVFTECAEVIKEGKLGDKFHAISDAHAEMMIKVAEAIAFNTLGRFILIVENNGAIANMQDDAMVEVVCELGINGPRPMRVGNIPQFYLGLLVQQVSCEKVLVDAFFENSYQKALQAFTLNRLINDAKVARTILDELIEANKGMWPELK
;
A
#
# COMPACT_ATOMS: atom_id res chain seq x y z
N GLY A 1 -11.35 2.88 -10.99
CA GLY A 1 -10.02 2.44 -10.61
C GLY A 1 -9.94 2.11 -9.14
N GLN A 2 -8.78 1.67 -8.76
CA GLN A 2 -8.45 1.55 -7.35
C GLN A 2 -8.03 2.94 -6.82
N GLU A 3 -8.47 3.32 -5.63
CA GLU A 3 -8.35 4.69 -5.10
C GLU A 3 -6.91 5.17 -4.88
N THR A 4 -5.94 4.25 -4.79
CA THR A 4 -4.52 4.59 -4.57
C THR A 4 -3.63 4.38 -5.80
N CYS A 5 -4.18 3.89 -6.92
CA CYS A 5 -3.45 3.65 -8.17
C CYS A 5 -3.94 4.59 -9.27
N GLY A 6 -3.08 4.88 -10.24
CA GLY A 6 -3.44 5.69 -11.40
C GLY A 6 -3.72 7.16 -11.09
N ALA A 7 -4.46 7.81 -11.97
CA ALA A 7 -4.77 9.24 -11.88
C ALA A 7 -5.52 9.61 -10.60
N GLY A 8 -6.49 8.79 -10.19
CA GLY A 8 -7.23 8.99 -8.95
C GLY A 8 -6.31 8.92 -7.72
N GLY A 9 -5.40 7.94 -7.68
CA GLY A 9 -4.40 7.84 -6.63
C GLY A 9 -3.45 9.04 -6.59
N MET A 10 -3.04 9.54 -7.76
CA MET A 10 -2.17 10.73 -7.83
C MET A 10 -2.88 11.98 -7.30
N ALA A 11 -4.14 12.21 -7.68
CA ALA A 11 -4.94 13.32 -7.16
C ALA A 11 -5.18 13.20 -5.65
N TYR A 12 -5.50 12.00 -5.18
CA TYR A 12 -5.65 11.71 -3.76
C TYR A 12 -4.33 11.96 -3.00
N GLY A 13 -3.18 11.54 -3.58
CA GLY A 13 -1.86 11.77 -3.00
C GLY A 13 -1.54 13.26 -2.81
N LEU A 14 -1.80 14.10 -3.81
CA LEU A 14 -1.61 15.55 -3.70
C LEU A 14 -2.43 16.16 -2.55
N ARG A 15 -3.67 15.69 -2.34
CA ARG A 15 -4.51 16.12 -1.21
C ARG A 15 -3.95 15.62 0.12
N SER A 16 -3.62 14.34 0.20
CA SER A 16 -3.12 13.73 1.43
C SER A 16 -1.79 14.34 1.88
N CYS A 17 -0.93 14.77 0.95
CA CYS A 17 0.33 15.44 1.28
C CYS A 17 0.09 16.75 2.06
N VAL A 18 -0.92 17.55 1.67
CA VAL A 18 -1.25 18.80 2.40
C VAL A 18 -1.57 18.50 3.86
N ASP A 19 -2.53 17.63 4.08
CA ASP A 19 -3.05 17.35 5.43
C ASP A 19 -1.99 16.64 6.30
N MET A 20 -1.23 15.72 5.72
CA MET A 20 -0.22 14.96 6.48
C MET A 20 0.99 15.80 6.88
N ILE A 21 1.47 16.68 6.00
CA ILE A 21 2.56 17.60 6.33
C ILE A 21 2.14 18.52 7.47
N GLU A 22 0.95 19.12 7.36
CA GLU A 22 0.41 20.00 8.40
C GLU A 22 0.24 19.25 9.74
N ALA A 23 -0.34 18.06 9.72
CA ALA A 23 -0.52 17.24 10.92
C ALA A 23 0.82 16.93 11.62
N ILE A 24 1.86 16.60 10.84
CA ILE A 24 3.18 16.29 11.39
C ILE A 24 3.85 17.54 11.98
N HIS A 25 3.75 18.70 11.33
CA HIS A 25 4.22 19.96 11.91
C HIS A 25 3.55 20.24 13.26
N GLN A 26 2.24 20.06 13.36
CA GLN A 26 1.51 20.22 14.62
C GLN A 26 1.95 19.19 15.66
N ILE A 27 2.11 17.92 15.30
CA ILE A 27 2.61 16.89 16.22
C ILE A 27 3.99 17.27 16.75
N ARG A 28 4.90 17.70 15.90
CA ARG A 28 6.27 18.09 16.30
C ARG A 28 6.30 19.32 17.22
N GLN A 29 5.32 20.21 17.09
CA GLN A 29 5.18 21.35 18.00
C GLN A 29 4.84 20.92 19.42
N TYR A 30 3.97 19.92 19.61
CA TYR A 30 3.47 19.52 20.92
C TYR A 30 4.17 18.26 21.48
N SER A 31 4.67 17.41 20.60
CA SER A 31 5.32 16.15 20.97
C SER A 31 6.51 15.85 20.04
N PRO A 32 7.62 16.60 20.17
CA PRO A 32 8.74 16.53 19.22
C PRO A 32 9.42 15.16 19.14
N GLU A 33 9.30 14.36 20.20
CA GLU A 33 9.93 13.04 20.31
C GLU A 33 9.00 11.87 20.01
N ALA A 34 7.73 12.13 19.68
CA ALA A 34 6.77 11.05 19.40
C ALA A 34 7.13 10.26 18.14
N TRP A 35 6.93 8.96 18.17
CA TRP A 35 6.85 8.17 16.96
C TRP A 35 5.54 8.45 16.24
N ILE A 36 5.61 8.61 14.93
CA ILE A 36 4.44 8.80 14.06
C ILE A 36 4.31 7.57 13.20
N LEU A 37 3.22 6.84 13.35
CA LEU A 37 2.87 5.71 12.51
C LEU A 37 1.90 6.21 11.41
N ASN A 38 2.45 6.54 10.25
CA ASN A 38 1.66 7.01 9.12
C ASN A 38 1.03 5.82 8.38
N TYR A 39 -0.28 5.71 8.44
CA TYR A 39 -1.09 4.69 7.77
C TYR A 39 -2.02 5.30 6.71
N SER A 40 -1.73 6.52 6.27
CA SER A 40 -2.54 7.20 5.24
C SER A 40 -2.18 6.74 3.84
N ASN A 41 -3.12 6.89 2.92
CA ASN A 41 -2.98 6.54 1.51
C ASN A 41 -3.03 7.80 0.62
N PRO A 42 -2.45 7.73 -0.58
CA PRO A 42 -1.55 6.70 -1.15
C PRO A 42 -0.19 6.73 -0.46
N ALA A 43 0.14 5.63 0.23
CA ALA A 43 1.26 5.64 1.17
C ALA A 43 2.63 5.94 0.51
N ALA A 44 2.88 5.50 -0.73
CA ALA A 44 4.13 5.77 -1.42
C ALA A 44 4.33 7.27 -1.72
N ILE A 45 3.29 7.95 -2.22
CA ILE A 45 3.33 9.39 -2.54
C ILE A 45 3.50 10.20 -1.25
N VAL A 46 2.72 9.88 -0.21
CA VAL A 46 2.82 10.55 1.09
C VAL A 46 4.18 10.32 1.72
N ALA A 47 4.70 9.09 1.70
CA ALA A 47 6.02 8.76 2.24
C ALA A 47 7.15 9.57 1.55
N GLU A 48 7.10 9.71 0.22
CA GLU A 48 8.05 10.52 -0.53
C GLU A 48 7.94 12.01 -0.15
N ALA A 49 6.73 12.54 0.01
CA ALA A 49 6.54 13.92 0.44
C ALA A 49 7.06 14.16 1.87
N LEU A 50 6.76 13.23 2.80
CA LEU A 50 7.23 13.32 4.18
C LEU A 50 8.75 13.19 4.31
N ARG A 51 9.38 12.32 3.51
CA ARG A 51 10.82 12.18 3.43
C ARG A 51 11.49 13.51 3.03
N ARG A 52 10.88 14.26 2.11
CA ARG A 52 11.42 15.56 1.62
C ARG A 52 11.18 16.68 2.61
N GLU A 53 10.00 16.76 3.21
CA GLU A 53 9.69 17.84 4.17
C GLU A 53 10.42 17.64 5.50
N PHE A 54 10.60 16.39 5.93
CA PHE A 54 11.21 16.03 7.20
C PHE A 54 12.43 15.11 7.04
N PRO A 55 13.50 15.52 6.32
CA PRO A 55 14.60 14.62 5.93
C PRO A 55 15.40 14.06 7.13
N ASP A 56 15.41 14.80 8.23
CA ASP A 56 16.13 14.42 9.45
C ASP A 56 15.25 13.70 10.49
N ASP A 57 13.94 13.63 10.26
CA ASP A 57 13.00 13.01 11.20
C ASP A 57 12.91 11.50 10.98
N LYS A 58 13.67 10.75 11.78
CA LYS A 58 13.70 9.28 11.70
C LYS A 58 12.58 8.59 12.50
N LYS A 59 11.65 9.36 13.09
CA LYS A 59 10.52 8.85 13.86
C LYS A 59 9.19 8.89 13.11
N ILE A 60 9.24 9.12 11.80
CA ILE A 60 8.09 8.96 10.89
C ILE A 60 8.22 7.61 10.22
N LEU A 61 7.30 6.69 10.53
CA LEU A 61 7.24 5.35 9.98
C LEU A 61 6.00 5.21 9.10
N ASN A 62 6.21 4.84 7.84
CA ASN A 62 5.11 4.62 6.89
C ASN A 62 4.78 3.13 6.82
N ILE A 63 3.53 2.78 7.04
CA ILE A 63 3.06 1.39 7.17
C ILE A 63 1.85 1.13 6.25
N CYS A 64 1.77 -0.09 5.76
CA CYS A 64 0.61 -0.62 5.04
C CYS A 64 0.41 -2.09 5.43
N ASP A 65 -0.81 -2.49 5.71
CA ASP A 65 -1.15 -3.85 6.08
C ASP A 65 -1.38 -4.80 4.91
N GLN A 66 -1.43 -4.26 3.69
CA GLN A 66 -1.78 -5.06 2.52
C GLN A 66 -0.83 -6.25 2.28
N PRO A 67 0.51 -6.11 2.34
CA PRO A 67 1.40 -7.27 2.23
C PRO A 67 1.21 -8.28 3.36
N GLU A 68 0.97 -7.84 4.60
CA GLU A 68 0.67 -8.73 5.71
C GLU A 68 -0.64 -9.51 5.49
N ASN A 69 -1.67 -8.87 4.94
CA ASN A 69 -2.92 -9.55 4.58
C ASN A 69 -2.71 -10.63 3.51
N VAL A 70 -1.77 -10.46 2.58
CA VAL A 70 -1.37 -11.53 1.64
C VAL A 70 -0.70 -12.69 2.39
N VAL A 71 0.17 -12.41 3.35
CA VAL A 71 0.79 -13.47 4.19
C VAL A 71 -0.27 -14.21 5.00
N ARG A 72 -1.22 -13.52 5.62
CA ARG A 72 -2.34 -14.11 6.37
C ARG A 72 -3.25 -14.97 5.47
N SER A 73 -3.52 -14.52 4.26
CA SER A 73 -4.28 -15.29 3.27
C SER A 73 -3.52 -16.53 2.82
N THR A 74 -2.20 -16.41 2.67
CA THR A 74 -1.30 -17.51 2.36
C THR A 74 -1.26 -18.56 3.49
N SER A 75 -1.19 -18.11 4.76
CA SER A 75 -1.20 -19.00 5.91
C SER A 75 -2.48 -19.83 5.98
N ARG A 76 -3.64 -19.18 5.76
CA ARG A 76 -4.94 -19.89 5.65
C ARG A 76 -4.94 -20.92 4.53
N LEU A 77 -4.41 -20.56 3.36
CA LEU A 77 -4.33 -21.45 2.19
C LEU A 77 -3.51 -22.70 2.48
N LEU A 78 -2.46 -22.56 3.28
CA LEU A 78 -1.53 -23.62 3.64
C LEU A 78 -1.94 -24.42 4.89
N GLY A 79 -2.81 -23.85 5.74
CA GLY A 79 -3.15 -24.38 7.06
C GLY A 79 -2.08 -24.15 8.12
N TYR A 80 -1.35 -23.05 8.03
CA TYR A 80 -0.30 -22.60 8.97
C TYR A 80 -0.84 -21.50 9.88
N ASP A 81 -0.15 -21.27 11.00
CA ASP A 81 -0.26 -20.00 11.71
C ASP A 81 0.53 -18.93 10.92
N TRP A 82 -0.03 -17.73 10.74
CA TRP A 82 0.63 -16.70 9.97
C TRP A 82 1.91 -16.20 10.66
N GLU A 83 1.99 -16.28 11.99
CA GLU A 83 3.18 -15.94 12.77
C GLU A 83 4.36 -16.89 12.54
N ASP A 84 4.10 -18.11 12.05
CA ASP A 84 5.13 -19.07 11.65
C ASP A 84 5.72 -18.81 10.26
N LEU A 85 5.16 -17.86 9.51
CA LEU A 85 5.64 -17.51 8.16
C LEU A 85 6.64 -16.35 8.20
N ASP A 86 7.74 -16.51 7.45
CA ASP A 86 8.78 -15.48 7.27
C ASP A 86 8.86 -15.09 5.78
N PRO A 87 8.19 -14.02 5.36
CA PRO A 87 8.18 -13.60 3.96
C PRO A 87 9.47 -12.89 3.57
N VAL A 88 9.86 -13.02 2.31
CA VAL A 88 10.81 -12.13 1.62
C VAL A 88 10.06 -11.37 0.55
N TYR A 89 10.03 -10.06 0.66
CA TYR A 89 9.23 -9.18 -0.17
C TYR A 89 10.05 -7.99 -0.67
N PHE A 90 9.80 -7.57 -1.89
CA PHE A 90 10.32 -6.34 -2.44
C PHE A 90 9.27 -5.63 -3.29
N GLY A 91 9.31 -4.31 -3.30
CA GLY A 91 8.46 -3.51 -4.16
C GLY A 91 8.33 -2.08 -3.71
N LEU A 92 7.23 -1.47 -4.14
CA LEU A 92 6.70 -0.20 -3.68
C LEU A 92 5.36 -0.47 -3.00
N ASN A 93 4.85 0.48 -2.26
CA ASN A 93 3.52 0.30 -1.69
C ASN A 93 2.48 0.02 -2.79
N HIS A 94 1.72 -1.06 -2.62
CA HIS A 94 0.74 -1.58 -3.57
C HIS A 94 1.31 -2.04 -4.93
N TYR A 95 2.63 -2.24 -5.03
CA TYR A 95 3.28 -2.72 -6.24
C TYR A 95 4.54 -3.52 -5.90
N GLY A 96 4.40 -4.81 -5.64
CA GLY A 96 5.51 -5.63 -5.18
C GLY A 96 5.26 -7.14 -5.18
N TRP A 97 6.30 -7.90 -4.83
CA TRP A 97 6.32 -9.35 -4.99
C TRP A 97 6.97 -10.06 -3.82
N PHE A 98 6.39 -11.19 -3.44
CA PHE A 98 7.00 -12.15 -2.53
C PHE A 98 7.89 -13.09 -3.32
N THR A 99 9.17 -13.13 -2.97
CA THR A 99 10.15 -14.02 -3.61
C THR A 99 10.27 -15.35 -2.90
N HIS A 100 10.06 -15.35 -1.59
CA HIS A 100 10.03 -16.52 -0.72
C HIS A 100 9.02 -16.32 0.41
N ILE A 101 8.52 -17.42 0.94
CA ILE A 101 7.75 -17.46 2.17
C ILE A 101 8.24 -18.69 2.93
N TYR A 102 9.09 -18.45 3.92
CA TYR A 102 9.67 -19.55 4.70
C TYR A 102 8.79 -19.92 5.88
N ASP A 103 8.72 -21.21 6.17
CA ASP A 103 8.29 -21.72 7.48
C ASP A 103 9.43 -21.48 8.50
N LYS A 104 9.19 -20.69 9.53
CA LYS A 104 10.19 -20.35 10.55
C LYS A 104 10.70 -21.57 11.34
N ASN A 105 9.86 -22.60 11.45
CA ASN A 105 10.17 -23.79 12.25
C ASN A 105 11.06 -24.78 11.50
N THR A 106 10.87 -24.90 10.17
CA THR A 106 11.57 -25.87 9.34
C THR A 106 12.61 -25.27 8.40
N GLY A 107 12.48 -23.97 8.07
CA GLY A 107 13.26 -23.29 7.05
C GLY A 107 12.85 -23.65 5.61
N GLU A 108 11.75 -24.38 5.41
CA GLU A 108 11.24 -24.72 4.08
C GLU A 108 10.68 -23.49 3.37
N ASP A 109 11.01 -23.32 2.09
CA ASP A 109 10.37 -22.31 1.24
C ASP A 109 9.03 -22.82 0.72
N LEU A 110 7.95 -22.26 1.24
CA LEU A 110 6.57 -22.65 0.92
C LEU A 110 6.03 -21.96 -0.34
N LEU A 111 6.72 -20.95 -0.90
CA LEU A 111 6.23 -20.21 -2.05
C LEU A 111 5.92 -21.09 -3.28
N PRO A 112 6.73 -22.08 -3.65
CA PRO A 112 6.39 -22.98 -4.75
C PRO A 112 5.05 -23.70 -4.55
N LYS A 113 4.77 -24.16 -3.33
CA LYS A 113 3.51 -24.80 -2.95
C LYS A 113 2.34 -23.80 -3.00
N VAL A 114 2.54 -22.58 -2.50
CA VAL A 114 1.53 -21.50 -2.56
C VAL A 114 1.13 -21.25 -4.01
N ARG A 115 2.10 -21.01 -4.90
CA ARG A 115 1.84 -20.75 -6.32
C ARG A 115 1.07 -21.87 -7.00
N GLN A 116 1.40 -23.12 -6.69
CA GLN A 116 0.66 -24.26 -7.22
C GLN A 116 -0.80 -24.25 -6.74
N ILE A 117 -1.04 -24.09 -5.45
CA ILE A 117 -2.40 -24.07 -4.90
C ILE A 117 -3.21 -22.91 -5.45
N VAL A 118 -2.60 -21.70 -5.57
CA VAL A 118 -3.28 -20.53 -6.13
C VAL A 118 -3.69 -20.78 -7.59
N LYS A 119 -2.82 -21.38 -8.40
CA LYS A 119 -3.15 -21.74 -9.79
C LYS A 119 -4.30 -22.76 -9.88
N GLU A 120 -4.40 -23.69 -8.95
CA GLU A 120 -5.42 -24.72 -8.94
C GLU A 120 -6.75 -24.27 -8.34
N LYS A 121 -6.72 -23.46 -7.29
CA LYS A 121 -7.89 -23.15 -6.44
C LYS A 121 -8.23 -21.66 -6.34
N GLY A 122 -7.41 -20.78 -6.93
CA GLY A 122 -7.52 -19.34 -6.77
C GLY A 122 -6.92 -18.83 -5.46
N PHE A 123 -7.04 -17.53 -5.22
CA PHE A 123 -6.55 -16.86 -4.03
C PHE A 123 -7.66 -15.98 -3.43
N LEU A 124 -7.90 -16.07 -2.15
CA LEU A 124 -8.94 -15.32 -1.46
C LEU A 124 -8.38 -14.66 -0.20
N PRO A 125 -8.91 -13.50 0.21
CA PRO A 125 -8.54 -12.87 1.47
C PRO A 125 -8.91 -13.79 2.66
N GLN A 126 -8.22 -13.60 3.78
CA GLN A 126 -8.42 -14.41 4.99
C GLN A 126 -9.88 -14.42 5.47
N ASP A 127 -10.56 -13.29 5.34
CA ASP A 127 -11.91 -13.02 5.79
C ASP A 127 -12.88 -12.80 4.61
N ALA A 128 -12.75 -13.60 3.55
CA ALA A 128 -13.48 -13.46 2.29
C ALA A 128 -15.00 -13.31 2.46
N GLU A 129 -15.60 -13.98 3.45
CA GLU A 129 -17.05 -13.91 3.72
C GLU A 129 -17.53 -12.52 4.19
N GLN A 130 -16.61 -11.68 4.63
CA GLN A 130 -16.89 -10.34 5.17
C GLN A 130 -16.42 -9.22 4.23
N ARG A 131 -15.82 -9.59 3.08
CA ARG A 131 -15.22 -8.62 2.15
C ARG A 131 -16.18 -8.23 1.03
N ASP A 132 -16.04 -6.97 0.60
CA ASP A 132 -16.74 -6.42 -0.54
C ASP A 132 -16.28 -7.14 -1.84
N GLN A 133 -17.15 -7.17 -2.86
CA GLN A 133 -16.87 -7.88 -4.12
C GLN A 133 -15.59 -7.38 -4.80
N SER A 134 -15.33 -6.07 -4.77
CA SER A 134 -14.10 -5.49 -5.36
C SER A 134 -12.81 -6.02 -4.72
N TRP A 135 -12.84 -6.36 -3.42
CA TRP A 135 -11.74 -7.04 -2.74
C TRP A 135 -11.57 -8.49 -3.22
N LEU A 136 -12.66 -9.24 -3.30
CA LEU A 136 -12.63 -10.62 -3.79
C LEU A 136 -12.09 -10.70 -5.21
N ASP A 137 -12.52 -9.80 -6.10
CA ASP A 137 -12.03 -9.69 -7.47
C ASP A 137 -10.54 -9.35 -7.54
N THR A 138 -10.06 -8.49 -6.63
CA THR A 138 -8.65 -8.11 -6.55
C THR A 138 -7.78 -9.29 -6.14
N TYR A 139 -8.19 -10.07 -5.15
CA TYR A 139 -7.49 -11.28 -4.72
C TYR A 139 -7.58 -12.40 -5.76
N GLY A 140 -8.78 -12.64 -6.32
CA GLY A 140 -8.98 -13.67 -7.35
C GLY A 140 -8.11 -13.45 -8.59
N PHE A 141 -7.79 -12.19 -8.92
CA PHE A 141 -6.95 -11.86 -10.05
C PHE A 141 -5.48 -12.29 -9.91
N VAL A 142 -5.02 -12.61 -8.71
CA VAL A 142 -3.67 -13.16 -8.45
C VAL A 142 -3.43 -14.45 -9.24
N GLN A 143 -4.47 -15.26 -9.42
CA GLN A 143 -4.38 -16.48 -10.24
C GLN A 143 -3.97 -16.16 -11.69
N THR A 144 -4.63 -15.21 -12.34
CA THR A 144 -4.29 -14.75 -13.70
C THR A 144 -2.87 -14.20 -13.77
N MET A 145 -2.47 -13.38 -12.77
CA MET A 145 -1.10 -12.85 -12.73
C MET A 145 -0.05 -13.95 -12.62
N LEU A 146 -0.31 -15.02 -11.87
CA LEU A 146 0.62 -16.16 -11.75
C LEU A 146 0.66 -17.06 -12.99
N GLU A 147 -0.36 -17.04 -13.85
CA GLU A 147 -0.32 -17.72 -15.15
C GLU A 147 0.66 -17.04 -16.09
N ASP A 148 0.65 -15.69 -16.14
CA ASP A 148 1.52 -14.92 -17.03
C ASP A 148 2.91 -14.65 -16.44
N PHE A 149 3.01 -14.46 -15.12
CA PHE A 149 4.24 -14.11 -14.39
C PHE A 149 4.46 -15.08 -13.21
N PRO A 150 4.93 -16.31 -13.47
CA PRO A 150 4.94 -17.38 -12.48
C PRO A 150 6.10 -17.34 -11.47
N ASP A 151 7.04 -16.41 -11.58
CA ASP A 151 8.27 -16.42 -10.78
C ASP A 151 8.03 -16.11 -9.29
N TYR A 152 7.18 -15.12 -9.02
CA TYR A 152 6.92 -14.60 -7.67
C TYR A 152 5.43 -14.49 -7.39
N LEU A 153 5.04 -14.51 -6.11
CA LEU A 153 3.66 -14.21 -5.74
C LEU A 153 3.46 -12.69 -5.74
N PRO A 154 2.59 -12.15 -6.63
CA PRO A 154 2.38 -10.71 -6.72
C PRO A 154 1.56 -10.18 -5.55
N ASN A 155 1.75 -8.90 -5.24
CA ASN A 155 0.78 -8.12 -4.49
C ASN A 155 -0.56 -8.10 -5.25
N THR A 156 -1.68 -8.13 -4.54
CA THR A 156 -3.01 -8.21 -5.17
C THR A 156 -3.32 -6.99 -6.03
N TYR A 157 -2.67 -5.84 -5.79
CA TYR A 157 -2.85 -4.62 -6.59
C TYR A 157 -1.99 -4.57 -7.86
N ASP A 158 -1.04 -5.49 -8.04
CA ASP A 158 -0.18 -5.52 -9.24
C ASP A 158 -1.01 -5.64 -10.53
N GLY A 159 -2.19 -6.24 -10.45
CA GLY A 159 -3.13 -6.34 -11.56
C GLY A 159 -3.53 -4.99 -12.18
N TYR A 160 -3.58 -3.91 -11.40
CA TYR A 160 -3.88 -2.57 -11.94
C TYR A 160 -2.74 -2.05 -12.80
N TYR A 161 -1.49 -2.34 -12.43
CA TYR A 161 -0.30 -1.91 -13.17
C TYR A 161 0.01 -2.82 -14.36
N LEU A 162 -0.20 -4.14 -14.22
CA LEU A 162 0.14 -5.10 -15.26
C LEU A 162 -0.95 -5.23 -16.33
N TYR A 163 -2.22 -5.02 -15.95
CA TYR A 163 -3.40 -5.19 -16.83
C TYR A 163 -4.33 -3.96 -16.80
N PRO A 164 -3.82 -2.73 -17.06
CA PRO A 164 -4.60 -1.51 -16.86
C PRO A 164 -5.87 -1.45 -17.70
N GLU A 165 -5.82 -1.86 -18.97
CA GLU A 165 -6.99 -1.86 -19.87
C GLU A 165 -8.05 -2.89 -19.43
N TYR A 166 -7.61 -4.08 -19.07
CA TYR A 166 -8.51 -5.12 -18.54
C TYR A 166 -9.20 -4.62 -17.27
N LYS A 167 -8.44 -4.11 -16.31
CA LYS A 167 -9.02 -3.59 -15.06
C LYS A 167 -9.97 -2.42 -15.34
N ALA A 168 -9.60 -1.48 -16.19
CA ALA A 168 -10.46 -0.34 -16.53
C ALA A 168 -11.79 -0.78 -17.19
N SER A 169 -11.76 -1.76 -18.10
CA SER A 169 -12.95 -2.25 -18.78
C SER A 169 -13.95 -3.01 -17.88
N HIS A 170 -13.50 -3.47 -16.72
CA HIS A 170 -14.32 -4.18 -15.74
C HIS A 170 -14.78 -3.29 -14.56
N LEU A 171 -14.49 -1.98 -14.63
CA LEU A 171 -14.98 -1.03 -13.63
C LEU A 171 -16.36 -0.50 -14.01
N ASN A 172 -17.19 -0.27 -13.00
CA ASN A 172 -18.44 0.44 -13.17
C ASN A 172 -18.24 1.94 -12.84
N PRO A 173 -18.26 2.85 -13.83
CA PRO A 173 -18.09 4.27 -13.56
C PRO A 173 -19.28 4.90 -12.82
N GLU A 174 -20.48 4.27 -12.87
CA GLU A 174 -21.68 4.75 -12.20
C GLU A 174 -21.77 4.28 -10.73
N TYR A 175 -20.94 3.32 -10.33
CA TYR A 175 -20.85 2.82 -8.96
C TYR A 175 -19.41 2.42 -8.67
N THR A 176 -18.68 3.36 -8.12
CA THR A 176 -17.24 3.24 -7.89
C THR A 176 -16.92 2.52 -6.58
N ARG A 177 -15.65 2.23 -6.36
CA ARG A 177 -15.19 1.71 -5.07
C ARG A 177 -15.53 2.65 -3.90
N ALA A 178 -15.51 3.96 -4.12
CA ALA A 178 -15.91 4.93 -3.11
C ALA A 178 -17.40 4.78 -2.72
N ASP A 179 -18.26 4.61 -3.71
CA ASP A 179 -19.69 4.38 -3.48
C ASP A 179 -19.93 3.08 -2.70
N GLU A 180 -19.24 1.98 -3.08
CA GLU A 180 -19.30 0.70 -2.37
C GLU A 180 -18.90 0.83 -0.88
N VAL A 181 -17.87 1.63 -0.58
CA VAL A 181 -17.43 1.90 0.80
C VAL A 181 -18.45 2.73 1.57
N ILE A 182 -18.94 3.82 0.97
CA ILE A 182 -19.92 4.73 1.61
C ILE A 182 -21.21 3.97 1.91
N ASP A 183 -21.76 3.27 0.92
CA ASP A 183 -23.05 2.58 1.06
C ASP A 183 -22.95 1.33 1.96
N GLY A 184 -21.81 0.64 1.94
CA GLY A 184 -21.61 -0.60 2.68
C GLY A 184 -20.97 -0.42 4.05
N ARG A 185 -19.70 -0.03 4.08
CA ARG A 185 -18.90 0.00 5.32
C ARG A 185 -19.34 1.09 6.28
N GLU A 186 -19.54 2.29 5.80
CA GLU A 186 -19.95 3.42 6.63
C GLU A 186 -21.28 3.11 7.31
N LYS A 187 -22.28 2.69 6.52
CA LYS A 187 -23.60 2.31 7.05
C LYS A 187 -23.51 1.18 8.06
N ARG A 188 -22.70 0.16 7.81
CA ARG A 188 -22.49 -0.96 8.74
C ARG A 188 -21.89 -0.48 10.05
N VAL A 189 -20.80 0.29 10.02
CA VAL A 189 -20.14 0.81 11.23
C VAL A 189 -21.09 1.63 12.08
N PHE A 190 -21.84 2.56 11.50
CA PHE A 190 -22.81 3.35 12.25
C PHE A 190 -23.94 2.50 12.85
N THR A 191 -24.41 1.49 12.13
CA THR A 191 -25.43 0.56 12.62
C THR A 191 -24.91 -0.24 13.81
N GLU A 192 -23.74 -0.86 13.68
CA GLU A 192 -23.10 -1.66 14.73
C GLU A 192 -22.77 -0.83 15.98
N CYS A 193 -22.26 0.38 15.80
CA CYS A 193 -22.00 1.31 16.92
C CYS A 193 -23.29 1.71 17.64
N ALA A 194 -24.37 1.96 16.90
CA ALA A 194 -25.68 2.29 17.51
C ALA A 194 -26.25 1.10 18.32
N GLU A 195 -26.07 -0.13 17.84
CA GLU A 195 -26.45 -1.34 18.58
C GLU A 195 -25.66 -1.48 19.88
N VAL A 196 -24.34 -1.28 19.83
CA VAL A 196 -23.48 -1.32 21.03
C VAL A 196 -23.90 -0.26 22.05
N ILE A 197 -24.18 0.96 21.62
CA ILE A 197 -24.64 2.04 22.49
C ILE A 197 -25.96 1.66 23.14
N LYS A 198 -26.88 1.07 22.37
CA LYS A 198 -28.22 0.66 22.87
C LYS A 198 -28.14 -0.49 23.87
N GLU A 199 -27.29 -1.47 23.63
CA GLU A 199 -27.19 -2.70 24.42
C GLU A 199 -26.18 -2.63 25.55
N GLY A 200 -25.28 -1.63 25.51
CA GLY A 200 -24.21 -1.42 26.51
C GLY A 200 -23.10 -2.50 26.47
N LYS A 201 -23.06 -3.31 25.42
CA LYS A 201 -22.05 -4.37 25.23
C LYS A 201 -21.80 -4.63 23.75
N LEU A 202 -20.64 -5.21 23.46
CA LEU A 202 -20.32 -5.71 22.12
C LEU A 202 -21.17 -6.95 21.84
N GLY A 203 -21.82 -6.98 20.67
CA GLY A 203 -22.49 -8.17 20.18
C GLY A 203 -21.50 -9.18 19.59
N ASP A 204 -21.89 -10.46 19.54
CA ASP A 204 -21.06 -11.54 18.97
C ASP A 204 -20.75 -11.36 17.47
N LYS A 205 -21.44 -10.46 16.80
CA LYS A 205 -21.27 -10.12 15.36
C LYS A 205 -20.69 -8.73 15.11
N PHE A 206 -20.01 -8.15 16.10
CA PHE A 206 -19.42 -6.83 15.95
C PHE A 206 -18.18 -6.91 15.04
N HIS A 207 -18.34 -6.49 13.79
CA HIS A 207 -17.29 -6.58 12.75
C HIS A 207 -16.38 -5.35 12.67
N ALA A 208 -16.77 -4.24 13.33
CA ALA A 208 -15.95 -3.01 13.34
C ALA A 208 -14.62 -3.16 14.12
N ILE A 209 -14.45 -4.25 14.85
CA ILE A 209 -13.22 -4.56 15.60
C ILE A 209 -12.41 -5.67 14.92
N SER A 210 -12.69 -6.05 13.72
CA SER A 210 -11.87 -7.06 13.05
C SER A 210 -10.54 -6.45 12.69
N ASP A 211 -9.37 -7.02 13.31
CA ASP A 211 -8.40 -6.31 13.09
C ASP A 211 -6.98 -6.62 12.90
N ALA A 212 -6.63 -7.28 11.73
CA ALA A 212 -5.29 -7.27 11.18
C ALA A 212 -4.66 -5.87 11.17
N HIS A 213 -5.44 -4.82 10.85
CA HIS A 213 -4.96 -3.43 10.85
C HIS A 213 -4.52 -2.96 12.25
N ALA A 214 -5.41 -3.08 13.23
CA ALA A 214 -5.12 -2.65 14.60
C ALA A 214 -4.02 -3.51 15.22
N GLU A 215 -4.04 -4.82 14.99
CA GLU A 215 -3.02 -5.73 15.46
C GLU A 215 -1.63 -5.38 14.91
N MET A 216 -1.50 -5.10 13.61
CA MET A 216 -0.25 -4.66 13.01
C MET A 216 0.26 -3.38 13.65
N MET A 217 -0.60 -2.35 13.81
CA MET A 217 -0.21 -1.08 14.43
C MET A 217 0.30 -1.26 15.86
N ILE A 218 -0.38 -2.10 16.65
CA ILE A 218 0.04 -2.39 18.03
C ILE A 218 1.36 -3.14 18.04
N LYS A 219 1.53 -4.17 17.20
CA LYS A 219 2.81 -4.92 17.11
C LYS A 219 3.98 -4.03 16.67
N VAL A 220 3.75 -3.10 15.74
CA VAL A 220 4.73 -2.10 15.33
C VAL A 220 5.09 -1.18 16.51
N ALA A 221 4.09 -0.67 17.23
CA ALA A 221 4.31 0.18 18.41
C ALA A 221 5.05 -0.59 19.53
N GLU A 222 4.70 -1.83 19.80
CA GLU A 222 5.38 -2.71 20.77
C GLU A 222 6.84 -2.98 20.36
N ALA A 223 7.10 -3.21 19.08
CA ALA A 223 8.44 -3.44 18.56
C ALA A 223 9.35 -2.24 18.85
N ILE A 224 8.85 -1.03 18.69
CA ILE A 224 9.56 0.20 19.02
C ILE A 224 9.69 0.37 20.54
N ALA A 225 8.59 0.25 21.28
CA ALA A 225 8.54 0.53 22.72
C ALA A 225 9.37 -0.45 23.55
N PHE A 226 9.36 -1.73 23.18
CA PHE A 226 10.00 -2.81 23.93
C PHE A 226 11.25 -3.37 23.23
N ASN A 227 11.65 -2.80 22.08
CA ASN A 227 12.81 -3.22 21.29
C ASN A 227 12.81 -4.73 20.97
N THR A 228 11.68 -5.25 20.50
CA THR A 228 11.51 -6.69 20.25
C THR A 228 12.23 -7.19 19.01
N LEU A 229 12.68 -6.28 18.14
CA LEU A 229 13.31 -6.59 16.84
C LEU A 229 12.42 -7.45 15.94
N GLY A 230 11.11 -7.19 15.97
CA GLY A 230 10.14 -7.86 15.12
C GLY A 230 10.35 -7.55 13.63
N ARG A 231 9.95 -8.48 12.76
CA ARG A 231 10.02 -8.30 11.32
C ARG A 231 8.67 -7.84 10.78
N PHE A 232 8.71 -6.76 9.97
CA PHE A 232 7.53 -6.15 9.35
C PHE A 232 7.86 -5.75 7.92
N ILE A 233 6.87 -5.78 7.04
CA ILE A 233 6.98 -5.17 5.71
C ILE A 233 6.61 -3.70 5.87
N LEU A 234 7.57 -2.80 5.62
CA LEU A 234 7.44 -1.37 5.90
C LEU A 234 7.87 -0.55 4.68
N ILE A 235 7.34 0.67 4.58
CA ILE A 235 7.70 1.63 3.54
C ILE A 235 8.84 2.49 4.08
N VAL A 236 10.02 2.33 3.50
CA VAL A 236 11.27 2.96 3.96
C VAL A 236 12.09 3.47 2.78
N GLU A 237 13.04 4.36 3.05
CA GLU A 237 14.05 4.73 2.07
C GLU A 237 14.91 3.52 1.71
N ASN A 238 15.19 3.31 0.42
CA ASN A 238 15.87 2.11 -0.08
C ASN A 238 17.25 1.88 0.57
N ASN A 239 18.09 2.89 0.61
CA ASN A 239 19.43 2.83 1.21
C ASN A 239 20.20 1.51 0.89
N GLY A 240 20.05 1.00 -0.35
CA GLY A 240 20.68 -0.21 -0.83
C GLY A 240 19.97 -1.52 -0.42
N ALA A 241 18.76 -1.49 0.11
CA ALA A 241 17.97 -2.71 0.37
C ALA A 241 17.72 -3.48 -0.93
N ILE A 242 17.27 -2.78 -1.98
CA ILE A 242 17.23 -3.26 -3.36
C ILE A 242 18.47 -2.68 -4.06
N ALA A 243 19.48 -3.51 -4.28
CA ALA A 243 20.82 -3.05 -4.62
C ALA A 243 20.95 -2.35 -5.99
N ASN A 244 20.05 -2.62 -6.92
CA ASN A 244 20.00 -2.01 -8.25
C ASN A 244 18.90 -0.95 -8.42
N MET A 245 18.37 -0.42 -7.31
CA MET A 245 17.47 0.74 -7.29
C MET A 245 18.15 1.97 -6.68
N GLN A 246 17.58 3.14 -6.92
CA GLN A 246 18.02 4.40 -6.34
C GLN A 246 17.93 4.35 -4.80
N ASP A 247 18.97 4.83 -4.11
CA ASP A 247 19.03 4.81 -2.66
C ASP A 247 17.92 5.61 -1.98
N ASP A 248 17.50 6.71 -2.59
CA ASP A 248 16.47 7.63 -2.11
C ASP A 248 15.04 7.28 -2.57
N ALA A 249 14.82 6.10 -3.16
CA ALA A 249 13.49 5.61 -3.48
C ALA A 249 12.77 5.15 -2.22
N MET A 250 11.48 5.49 -2.06
CA MET A 250 10.64 4.89 -1.03
C MET A 250 10.22 3.50 -1.48
N VAL A 251 10.74 2.46 -0.81
CA VAL A 251 10.50 1.05 -1.12
C VAL A 251 9.73 0.36 -0.01
N GLU A 252 8.98 -0.67 -0.35
CA GLU A 252 8.30 -1.53 0.61
C GLU A 252 9.03 -2.87 0.69
N VAL A 253 9.67 -3.12 1.82
CA VAL A 253 10.54 -4.28 2.05
C VAL A 253 10.41 -4.78 3.47
N VAL A 254 10.86 -6.01 3.73
CA VAL A 254 10.95 -6.53 5.09
C VAL A 254 12.01 -5.75 5.88
N CYS A 255 11.62 -5.28 7.06
CA CYS A 255 12.49 -4.57 7.99
C CYS A 255 12.50 -5.27 9.35
N GLU A 256 13.65 -5.28 10.01
CA GLU A 256 13.74 -5.50 11.43
C GLU A 256 13.45 -4.18 12.16
N LEU A 257 12.49 -4.17 13.07
CA LEU A 257 12.04 -2.96 13.76
C LEU A 257 12.33 -3.02 15.25
N GLY A 258 12.96 -1.98 15.77
CA GLY A 258 13.23 -1.81 17.19
C GLY A 258 13.22 -0.34 17.59
N ILE A 259 13.74 -0.04 18.77
CA ILE A 259 13.74 1.31 19.38
C ILE A 259 14.42 2.39 18.50
N ASN A 260 15.36 1.98 17.65
CA ASN A 260 16.07 2.88 16.74
C ASN A 260 15.39 3.02 15.36
N GLY A 261 14.19 2.50 15.20
CA GLY A 261 13.46 2.50 13.94
C GLY A 261 13.77 1.27 13.06
N PRO A 262 13.27 1.29 11.81
CA PRO A 262 13.37 0.18 10.88
C PRO A 262 14.79 0.00 10.33
N ARG A 263 15.19 -1.25 10.19
CA ARG A 263 16.40 -1.67 9.49
C ARG A 263 16.01 -2.53 8.30
N PRO A 264 16.03 -2.00 7.07
CA PRO A 264 15.68 -2.76 5.90
C PRO A 264 16.57 -4.00 5.73
N MET A 265 15.95 -5.14 5.49
CA MET A 265 16.67 -6.36 5.10
C MET A 265 17.10 -6.26 3.65
N ARG A 266 18.31 -6.75 3.36
CA ARG A 266 18.84 -6.70 1.98
C ARG A 266 18.14 -7.72 1.10
N VAL A 267 17.54 -7.25 0.02
CA VAL A 267 16.95 -8.04 -1.05
C VAL A 267 18.02 -8.44 -2.09
N GLY A 268 19.04 -7.57 -2.31
CA GLY A 268 20.02 -7.70 -3.38
C GLY A 268 19.50 -7.12 -4.70
N ASN A 269 20.02 -7.64 -5.83
CA ASN A 269 19.55 -7.23 -7.14
C ASN A 269 18.24 -7.91 -7.50
N ILE A 270 17.25 -7.15 -7.93
CA ILE A 270 16.02 -7.69 -8.51
C ILE A 270 16.14 -7.86 -10.02
N PRO A 271 15.40 -8.81 -10.64
CA PRO A 271 15.45 -9.02 -12.08
C PRO A 271 15.00 -7.78 -12.87
N GLN A 272 15.54 -7.62 -14.07
CA GLN A 272 15.39 -6.42 -14.91
C GLN A 272 13.92 -6.08 -15.22
N PHE A 273 13.06 -7.09 -15.37
CA PHE A 273 11.63 -6.87 -15.60
C PHE A 273 10.98 -6.07 -14.46
N TYR A 274 11.14 -6.54 -13.23
CA TYR A 274 10.59 -5.89 -12.04
C TYR A 274 11.25 -4.53 -11.79
N LEU A 275 12.56 -4.45 -11.98
CA LEU A 275 13.31 -3.18 -11.86
C LEU A 275 12.73 -2.10 -12.78
N GLY A 276 12.48 -2.44 -14.05
CA GLY A 276 11.93 -1.49 -15.02
C GLY A 276 10.56 -0.96 -14.60
N LEU A 277 9.69 -1.83 -14.07
CA LEU A 277 8.38 -1.47 -13.57
C LEU A 277 8.46 -0.53 -12.35
N LEU A 278 9.30 -0.89 -11.37
CA LEU A 278 9.44 -0.12 -10.14
C LEU A 278 10.11 1.23 -10.37
N VAL A 279 11.15 1.31 -11.21
CA VAL A 279 11.82 2.58 -11.53
C VAL A 279 10.88 3.55 -12.23
N GLN A 280 10.02 3.07 -13.13
CA GLN A 280 8.99 3.90 -13.76
C GLN A 280 8.03 4.47 -12.72
N GLN A 281 7.52 3.66 -11.80
CA GLN A 281 6.58 4.09 -10.77
C GLN A 281 7.23 5.04 -9.76
N VAL A 282 8.44 4.76 -9.27
CA VAL A 282 9.20 5.68 -8.41
C VAL A 282 9.39 7.05 -9.08
N SER A 283 9.74 7.05 -10.38
CA SER A 283 9.89 8.30 -11.13
C SER A 283 8.58 9.07 -11.22
N CYS A 284 7.46 8.36 -11.42
CA CYS A 284 6.12 8.97 -11.41
C CYS A 284 5.81 9.64 -10.07
N GLU A 285 6.03 8.94 -8.96
CA GLU A 285 5.77 9.43 -7.60
C GLU A 285 6.67 10.62 -7.24
N LYS A 286 7.97 10.53 -7.52
CA LYS A 286 8.93 11.62 -7.27
C LYS A 286 8.59 12.89 -8.04
N VAL A 287 8.29 12.77 -9.34
CA VAL A 287 7.92 13.93 -10.17
C VAL A 287 6.57 14.53 -9.75
N LEU A 288 5.64 13.71 -9.25
CA LEU A 288 4.39 14.22 -8.68
C LEU A 288 4.64 15.01 -7.40
N VAL A 289 5.51 14.54 -6.53
CA VAL A 289 5.90 15.24 -5.30
C VAL A 289 6.72 16.50 -5.62
N ASP A 290 7.55 16.48 -6.68
CA ASP A 290 8.15 17.72 -7.22
C ASP A 290 7.08 18.73 -7.62
N ALA A 291 6.04 18.29 -8.34
CA ALA A 291 4.94 19.16 -8.75
C ALA A 291 4.24 19.79 -7.54
N PHE A 292 4.06 19.04 -6.47
CA PHE A 292 3.48 19.51 -5.21
C PHE A 292 4.31 20.63 -4.57
N PHE A 293 5.61 20.42 -4.37
CA PHE A 293 6.46 21.39 -3.70
C PHE A 293 6.78 22.63 -4.57
N GLU A 294 6.84 22.48 -5.87
CA GLU A 294 7.14 23.55 -6.81
C GLU A 294 5.90 24.24 -7.38
N ASN A 295 4.70 23.75 -7.04
CA ASN A 295 3.43 24.24 -7.62
C ASN A 295 3.43 24.16 -9.15
N SER A 296 4.04 23.11 -9.73
CA SER A 296 4.32 23.01 -11.15
C SER A 296 3.33 22.14 -11.90
N TYR A 297 2.50 22.77 -12.75
CA TYR A 297 1.64 22.07 -13.70
C TYR A 297 2.43 21.16 -14.64
N GLN A 298 3.56 21.64 -15.14
CA GLN A 298 4.39 20.88 -16.08
C GLN A 298 4.89 19.57 -15.46
N LYS A 299 5.37 19.61 -14.21
CA LYS A 299 5.79 18.40 -13.48
C LYS A 299 4.62 17.49 -13.18
N ALA A 300 3.47 18.00 -12.80
CA ALA A 300 2.26 17.21 -12.64
C ALA A 300 1.91 16.47 -13.95
N LEU A 301 1.92 17.16 -15.09
CA LEU A 301 1.68 16.54 -16.39
C LEU A 301 2.72 15.48 -16.75
N GLN A 302 4.00 15.71 -16.41
CA GLN A 302 5.06 14.71 -16.59
C GLN A 302 4.79 13.46 -15.73
N ALA A 303 4.42 13.64 -14.46
CA ALA A 303 4.07 12.54 -13.56
C ALA A 303 2.87 11.73 -14.07
N PHE A 304 1.80 12.40 -14.47
CA PHE A 304 0.62 11.75 -15.07
C PHE A 304 0.96 10.98 -16.35
N THR A 305 1.87 11.51 -17.17
CA THR A 305 2.34 10.84 -18.39
C THR A 305 3.22 9.62 -18.08
N LEU A 306 3.97 9.64 -16.97
CA LEU A 306 4.77 8.49 -16.52
C LEU A 306 3.92 7.37 -15.89
N ASN A 307 2.71 7.70 -15.44
CA ASN A 307 1.86 6.72 -14.77
C ASN A 307 1.44 5.60 -15.75
N ARG A 308 1.74 4.36 -15.39
CA ARG A 308 1.52 3.18 -16.23
C ARG A 308 0.04 2.93 -16.58
N LEU A 309 -0.89 3.48 -15.79
CA LEU A 309 -2.33 3.37 -16.04
C LEU A 309 -2.85 4.43 -17.01
N ILE A 310 -1.98 5.34 -17.48
CA ILE A 310 -2.31 6.41 -18.42
C ILE A 310 -1.45 6.21 -19.67
N ASN A 311 -2.07 5.82 -20.78
CA ASN A 311 -1.35 5.35 -21.96
C ASN A 311 -0.97 6.47 -22.96
N ASP A 312 -1.40 7.73 -22.74
CA ASP A 312 -1.22 8.82 -23.71
C ASP A 312 -1.10 10.17 -23.00
N ALA A 313 -0.15 11.01 -23.44
CA ALA A 313 0.10 12.31 -22.84
C ALA A 313 -1.06 13.31 -23.03
N LYS A 314 -1.88 13.18 -24.09
CA LYS A 314 -3.08 14.01 -24.26
C LYS A 314 -4.17 13.59 -23.28
N VAL A 315 -4.31 12.29 -23.06
CA VAL A 315 -5.21 11.73 -22.04
C VAL A 315 -4.75 12.20 -20.65
N ALA A 316 -3.45 12.12 -20.36
CA ALA A 316 -2.86 12.63 -19.12
C ALA A 316 -3.21 14.11 -18.88
N ARG A 317 -3.09 14.95 -19.90
CA ARG A 317 -3.46 16.36 -19.83
C ARG A 317 -4.93 16.56 -19.52
N THR A 318 -5.82 15.90 -20.27
CA THR A 318 -7.27 16.03 -20.06
C THR A 318 -7.65 15.62 -18.64
N ILE A 319 -7.15 14.49 -18.16
CA ILE A 319 -7.41 14.00 -16.79
C ILE A 319 -6.87 15.00 -15.75
N LEU A 320 -5.65 15.49 -15.93
CA LEU A 320 -5.05 16.46 -14.99
C LEU A 320 -5.85 17.75 -14.92
N ASP A 321 -6.27 18.31 -16.07
CA ASP A 321 -7.04 19.54 -16.13
C ASP A 321 -8.40 19.39 -15.42
N GLU A 322 -9.10 18.28 -15.63
CA GLU A 322 -10.37 17.96 -14.96
C GLU A 322 -10.17 17.77 -13.44
N LEU A 323 -9.09 17.09 -13.03
CA LEU A 323 -8.78 16.87 -11.62
C LEU A 323 -8.38 18.18 -10.90
N ILE A 324 -7.66 19.09 -11.57
CA ILE A 324 -7.34 20.42 -11.02
C ILE A 324 -8.64 21.17 -10.72
N GLU A 325 -9.58 21.21 -11.63
CA GLU A 325 -10.87 21.91 -11.40
C GLU A 325 -11.68 21.22 -10.30
N ALA A 326 -11.76 19.90 -10.30
CA ALA A 326 -12.49 19.13 -9.30
C ALA A 326 -11.91 19.23 -7.88
N ASN A 327 -10.61 19.46 -7.75
CA ASN A 327 -9.90 19.55 -6.46
C ASN A 327 -9.43 20.97 -6.11
N LYS A 328 -10.04 21.97 -6.70
CA LYS A 328 -9.69 23.37 -6.45
C LYS A 328 -9.75 23.72 -4.97
N GLY A 329 -8.63 24.22 -4.45
CA GLY A 329 -8.47 24.57 -3.03
C GLY A 329 -8.14 23.38 -2.10
N MET A 330 -8.01 22.16 -2.62
CA MET A 330 -7.67 20.98 -1.84
C MET A 330 -6.20 20.56 -1.96
N TRP A 331 -5.49 21.11 -2.91
CA TRP A 331 -4.05 20.98 -3.12
C TRP A 331 -3.43 22.31 -3.55
N PRO A 332 -2.08 22.46 -3.60
CA PRO A 332 -1.45 23.70 -4.08
C PRO A 332 -1.87 24.04 -5.51
N GLU A 333 -2.06 25.33 -5.78
CA GLU A 333 -2.37 25.81 -7.14
C GLU A 333 -1.20 25.55 -8.08
N LEU A 334 -1.38 24.62 -9.03
CA LEU A 334 -0.37 24.28 -10.04
C LEU A 334 -0.32 25.36 -11.13
N LYS A 335 0.87 25.89 -11.43
CA LYS A 335 1.12 26.97 -12.38
C LYS A 335 2.00 26.54 -13.54
#